data_982b8abeda7bbf330829986c81bb6c5c
#
_entry.id   982b8abeda7bbf330829986c81bb6c5c
#
_cell.length_a   1.000
_cell.length_b   1.000
_cell.length_c   1.000
_cell.angle_alpha   90.00
_cell.angle_beta   90.00
_cell.angle_gamma   90.00
#
_symmetry.space_group_name_H-M   'P 1'
#
loop_
_entity.id
_entity.type
_entity.pdbx_description
1 polymer ?
#
loop_
_entity_poly.entity_id
_entity_poly.type
_entity_poly.pdbx_seq_one_letter_code
_entity_poly.pdbx_strand_id
1 'polypeptide(L)'
;GLATIKKVSNSVLTKNFFNNKNTSNVWMSHADQVSKLPKTFRVVASSENSKFAIVESKLNKFYGVQFHPEVTHTESGKKIISNFIFLICALL
;
A
#
# COMPACT_ATOMS: atom_id res chain seq x y z
N GLY A 1 4.37 14.07 -4.18
CA GLY A 1 3.14 14.83 -4.06
C GLY A 1 1.90 13.98 -3.86
N LEU A 2 0.76 14.61 -3.84
CA LEU A 2 -0.53 13.94 -3.63
C LEU A 2 -0.90 13.11 -4.86
N ALA A 3 -1.35 11.88 -4.62
CA ALA A 3 -1.81 10.97 -5.68
C ALA A 3 -2.98 10.14 -5.18
N THR A 4 -3.84 9.72 -6.09
CA THR A 4 -4.93 8.80 -5.77
C THR A 4 -4.50 7.40 -6.19
N ILE A 5 -4.54 6.46 -5.24
CA ILE A 5 -4.28 5.06 -5.53
C ILE A 5 -5.59 4.28 -5.51
N LYS A 6 -5.65 3.23 -6.30
CA LYS A 6 -6.83 2.38 -6.45
C LYS A 6 -6.50 0.95 -6.06
N LYS A 7 -7.41 0.32 -5.32
CA LYS A 7 -7.26 -1.07 -4.94
C LYS A 7 -7.27 -1.98 -6.17
N VAL A 8 -6.29 -2.87 -6.25
CA VAL A 8 -6.20 -3.90 -7.28
C VAL A 8 -6.59 -5.27 -6.71
N SER A 9 -6.17 -5.55 -5.49
CA SER A 9 -6.50 -6.81 -4.82
C SER A 9 -6.64 -6.58 -3.32
N ASN A 10 -7.30 -7.53 -2.63
CA ASN A 10 -7.46 -7.46 -1.19
C ASN A 10 -6.17 -7.86 -0.48
N SER A 11 -5.91 -7.22 0.65
CA SER A 11 -4.75 -7.51 1.49
C SER A 11 -5.07 -7.21 2.94
N VAL A 12 -4.50 -7.96 3.86
CA VAL A 12 -4.59 -7.67 5.29
C VAL A 12 -4.00 -6.29 5.59
N LEU A 13 -2.95 -5.89 4.88
CA LEU A 13 -2.32 -4.59 5.06
C LEU A 13 -3.29 -3.44 4.84
N THR A 14 -4.24 -3.59 3.92
CA THR A 14 -5.16 -2.52 3.53
C THR A 14 -6.55 -2.65 4.13
N LYS A 15 -6.71 -3.48 5.17
CA LYS A 15 -8.00 -3.62 5.84
C LYS A 15 -8.49 -2.26 6.36
N ASN A 16 -9.70 -1.86 5.93
CA ASN A 16 -10.32 -0.58 6.29
C ASN A 16 -9.52 0.67 5.85
N PHE A 17 -8.61 0.52 4.89
CA PHE A 17 -7.80 1.63 4.41
C PHE A 17 -8.49 2.40 3.28
N PHE A 18 -9.00 1.70 2.28
CA PHE A 18 -9.64 2.35 1.13
C PHE A 18 -11.03 2.87 1.48
N ASN A 19 -11.44 3.95 0.80
CA ASN A 19 -12.81 4.46 0.90
C ASN A 19 -13.79 3.53 0.16
N ASN A 20 -15.07 3.91 0.14
CA ASN A 20 -16.12 3.10 -0.48
C ASN A 20 -16.00 2.99 -2.01
N LYS A 21 -15.14 3.78 -2.63
CA LYS A 21 -14.83 3.69 -4.06
C LYS A 21 -13.57 2.89 -4.34
N ASN A 22 -13.00 2.25 -3.31
CA ASN A 22 -11.77 1.48 -3.38
C ASN A 22 -10.55 2.33 -3.78
N THR A 23 -10.55 3.60 -3.37
CA THR A 23 -9.44 4.52 -3.59
C THR A 23 -8.96 5.12 -2.27
N SER A 24 -7.77 5.71 -2.30
CA SER A 24 -7.26 6.53 -1.21
C SER A 24 -6.31 7.58 -1.77
N ASN A 25 -6.34 8.77 -1.20
CA ASN A 25 -5.37 9.81 -1.52
C ASN A 25 -4.17 9.66 -0.61
N VAL A 26 -3.00 9.60 -1.21
CA VAL A 26 -1.74 9.33 -0.50
C VAL A 26 -0.68 10.34 -0.90
N TRP A 27 0.30 10.55 -0.02
CA TRP A 27 1.45 11.38 -0.32
C TRP A 27 2.55 10.51 -0.92
N MET A 28 2.72 10.61 -2.24
CA MET A 28 3.68 9.79 -2.97
C MET A 28 5.09 10.32 -2.81
N SER A 29 6.04 9.39 -2.68
CA SER A 29 7.45 9.72 -2.76
C SER A 29 7.84 10.08 -4.18
N HIS A 30 8.80 11.00 -4.33
CA HIS A 30 9.44 11.31 -5.61
C HIS A 30 10.65 10.41 -5.87
N ALA A 31 10.92 9.46 -4.99
CA ALA A 31 12.00 8.51 -5.14
C ALA A 31 11.76 7.58 -6.34
N ASP A 32 12.79 6.84 -6.71
CA ASP A 32 12.73 5.92 -7.82
C ASP A 32 11.57 4.94 -7.67
N GLN A 33 10.81 4.79 -8.74
CA GLN A 33 9.69 3.87 -8.77
C GLN A 33 10.18 2.44 -9.00
N VAL A 34 9.48 1.49 -8.39
CA VAL A 34 9.69 0.08 -8.70
C VAL A 34 9.24 -0.17 -10.13
N SER A 35 10.15 -0.63 -10.99
CA SER A 35 9.86 -0.87 -12.40
C SER A 35 9.51 -2.32 -12.70
N LYS A 36 9.98 -3.26 -11.86
CA LYS A 36 9.71 -4.69 -11.99
C LYS A 36 9.34 -5.27 -10.64
N LEU A 37 8.42 -6.23 -10.67
CA LEU A 37 7.96 -6.91 -9.47
C LEU A 37 8.42 -8.38 -9.54
N PRO A 38 9.07 -8.92 -8.48
CA PRO A 38 9.38 -10.35 -8.44
C PRO A 38 8.13 -11.20 -8.57
N LYS A 39 8.27 -12.40 -9.12
CA LYS A 39 7.13 -13.30 -9.38
C LYS A 39 6.31 -13.64 -8.14
N THR A 40 6.94 -13.65 -6.97
CA THR A 40 6.28 -13.96 -5.70
C THR A 40 5.46 -12.81 -5.15
N PHE A 41 5.59 -11.62 -5.74
CA PHE A 41 4.85 -10.44 -5.31
C PHE A 41 3.62 -10.22 -6.18
N ARG A 42 2.61 -9.60 -5.60
CA ARG A 42 1.42 -9.16 -6.32
C ARG A 42 1.13 -7.71 -6.03
N VAL A 43 0.42 -7.05 -6.94
CA VAL A 43 0.00 -5.66 -6.78
C VAL A 43 -1.26 -5.64 -5.92
N VAL A 44 -1.23 -4.83 -4.86
CA VAL A 44 -2.40 -4.57 -4.00
C VAL A 44 -3.09 -3.28 -4.41
N ALA A 45 -2.33 -2.26 -4.79
CA ALA A 45 -2.88 -0.99 -5.25
C ALA A 45 -1.96 -0.34 -6.28
N SER A 46 -2.56 0.45 -7.14
CA SER A 46 -1.83 1.18 -8.19
C SER A 46 -2.34 2.61 -8.31
N SER A 47 -1.52 3.50 -8.84
CA SER A 47 -1.92 4.82 -9.27
C SER A 47 -1.65 4.97 -10.75
N GLU A 48 -2.13 6.09 -11.34
CA GLU A 48 -1.91 6.38 -12.75
C GLU A 48 -0.42 6.40 -13.10
N ASN A 49 0.41 6.94 -12.20
CA ASN A 49 1.84 7.10 -12.42
C ASN A 49 2.71 6.08 -11.68
N SER A 50 2.11 5.24 -10.85
CA SER A 50 2.86 4.23 -10.08
C SER A 50 2.07 2.93 -10.06
N LYS A 51 2.48 2.01 -10.93
CA LYS A 51 1.81 0.72 -11.07
C LYS A 51 1.89 -0.12 -9.80
N PHE A 52 2.93 0.04 -9.01
CA PHE A 52 3.20 -0.75 -7.81
C PHE A 52 3.12 0.10 -6.54
N ALA A 53 1.99 0.81 -6.36
CA ALA A 53 1.85 1.69 -5.19
C ALA A 53 1.84 0.92 -3.87
N ILE A 54 1.18 -0.23 -3.84
CA ILE A 54 1.27 -1.20 -2.74
C ILE A 54 1.46 -2.58 -3.34
N VAL A 55 2.43 -3.32 -2.83
CA VAL A 55 2.73 -4.69 -3.25
C VAL A 55 2.92 -5.59 -2.04
N GLU A 56 2.70 -6.89 -2.22
CA GLU A 56 2.94 -7.86 -1.16
C GLU A 56 3.46 -9.18 -1.69
N SER A 57 4.28 -9.84 -0.89
CA SER A 57 4.62 -11.25 -1.02
C SER A 57 3.90 -12.01 0.08
N LYS A 58 2.86 -12.74 -0.27
CA LYS A 58 2.10 -13.51 0.73
C LYS A 58 2.95 -14.55 1.42
N LEU A 59 3.79 -15.21 0.64
CA LEU A 59 4.59 -16.32 1.14
C LEU A 59 5.60 -15.87 2.19
N ASN A 60 6.23 -14.72 1.97
CA ASN A 60 7.30 -14.21 2.84
C ASN A 60 6.83 -13.11 3.77
N LYS A 61 5.57 -12.70 3.71
CA LYS A 61 5.00 -11.61 4.49
C LYS A 61 5.77 -10.31 4.35
N PHE A 62 6.24 -10.03 3.14
CA PHE A 62 6.88 -8.77 2.78
C PHE A 62 5.86 -7.84 2.13
N TYR A 63 5.95 -6.56 2.48
CA TYR A 63 5.03 -5.54 1.99
C TYR A 63 5.83 -4.33 1.57
N GLY A 64 5.42 -3.71 0.46
CA GLY A 64 6.03 -2.48 -0.01
C GLY A 64 4.98 -1.43 -0.30
N VAL A 65 5.25 -0.19 0.12
CA VAL A 65 4.41 0.95 -0.21
C VAL A 65 5.29 2.06 -0.81
N GLN A 66 4.79 2.72 -1.85
CA GLN A 66 5.50 3.79 -2.55
C GLN A 66 5.08 5.18 -2.07
N PHE A 67 4.41 5.26 -0.94
CA PHE A 67 3.93 6.52 -0.37
C PHE A 67 4.27 6.57 1.12
N HIS A 68 4.02 7.74 1.71
CA HIS A 68 4.27 7.98 3.13
C HIS A 68 2.98 7.78 3.91
N PRO A 69 2.78 6.63 4.60
CA PRO A 69 1.56 6.43 5.39
C PRO A 69 1.54 7.25 6.67
N GLU A 70 2.70 7.72 7.12
CA GLU A 70 2.84 8.44 8.39
C GLU A 70 2.44 9.92 8.32
N VAL A 71 2.35 10.51 7.11
CA VAL A 71 2.07 11.94 6.98
C VAL A 71 0.57 12.21 6.94
N THR A 72 0.19 13.43 7.38
CA THR A 72 -1.22 13.82 7.44
C THR A 72 -1.90 13.91 6.07
N HIS A 73 -1.12 14.07 5.00
CA HIS A 73 -1.65 14.15 3.63
C HIS A 73 -2.10 12.81 3.07
N THR A 74 -1.72 11.70 3.73
CA THR A 74 -2.18 10.36 3.33
C THR A 74 -3.44 10.03 4.11
N GLU A 75 -4.55 9.81 3.37
CA GLU A 75 -5.81 9.43 3.99
C GLU A 75 -5.69 8.06 4.64
N SER A 76 -6.15 7.98 5.89
CA SER A 76 -6.19 6.71 6.63
C SER A 76 -4.84 5.97 6.69
N GLY A 77 -3.74 6.70 6.56
CA GLY A 77 -2.40 6.10 6.60
C GLY A 77 -2.13 5.34 7.89
N LYS A 78 -2.73 5.77 9.01
CA LYS A 78 -2.65 5.06 10.28
C LYS A 78 -3.18 3.63 10.20
N LYS A 79 -4.14 3.36 9.31
CA LYS A 79 -4.66 2.01 9.12
C LYS A 79 -3.61 1.07 8.54
N ILE A 80 -2.80 1.56 7.60
CA ILE A 80 -1.69 0.78 7.04
C ILE A 80 -0.72 0.40 8.17
N ILE A 81 -0.32 1.39 8.97
CA ILE A 81 0.64 1.18 10.05
C ILE A 81 0.08 0.22 11.10
N SER A 82 -1.15 0.45 11.56
CA SER A 82 -1.76 -0.40 12.58
C SER A 82 -2.01 -1.81 12.07
N ASN A 83 -2.43 -1.97 10.81
CA ASN A 83 -2.63 -3.29 10.24
C ASN A 83 -1.32 -4.08 10.19
N PHE A 84 -0.23 -3.41 9.81
CA PHE A 84 1.07 -4.06 9.79
C PHE A 84 1.48 -4.53 11.19
N ILE A 85 1.37 -3.65 12.20
CA ILE A 85 1.78 -3.96 13.57
C ILE A 85 0.89 -5.03 14.19
N PHE A 86 -0.43 -4.86 14.12
CA PHE A 86 -1.36 -5.68 14.92
C PHE A 86 -1.92 -6.88 14.18
N LEU A 87 -2.03 -6.85 12.84
CA LEU A 87 -2.62 -7.95 12.09
C LEU A 87 -1.57 -8.80 11.37
N ILE A 88 -0.41 -8.26 11.08
CA ILE A 88 0.66 -8.97 10.36
C ILE A 88 1.76 -9.38 11.33
N CYS A 89 2.39 -8.43 12.00
CA CYS A 89 3.51 -8.72 12.89
C CYS A 89 3.10 -9.55 14.11
N ALA A 90 1.89 -9.35 14.63
CA ALA A 90 1.41 -10.10 15.78
C ALA A 90 1.24 -11.60 15.49
N LEU A 91 1.20 -12.00 14.22
CA LEU A 91 1.06 -13.40 13.81
C LEU A 91 2.40 -14.08 13.50
N LEU A 92 3.49 -13.36 13.63
CA LEU A 92 4.84 -13.90 13.37
C LEU A 92 5.45 -14.61 14.62
#